data_0def980a9a3e6bedefa4589a81a9bcfa
#
_entry.id   0def980a9a3e6bedefa4589a81a9bcfa
#
_cell.length_a   1.000
_cell.length_b   1.000
_cell.length_c   1.000
_cell.angle_alpha   90.00
_cell.angle_beta   90.00
_cell.angle_gamma   90.00
#
_symmetry.space_group_name_H-M   'P 1'
#
loop_
_entity.id
_entity.type
_entity.pdbx_description
1 polymer ?
#
loop_
_entity_poly.entity_id
_entity_poly.type
_entity_poly.pdbx_seq_one_letter_code
_entity_poly.pdbx_strand_id
1 'polypeptide(L)'
;IYNAAQIREKVLAVEPQLHFRGTSDTEVILEAFEVLGLQQTLSMMKGMFAVALYDRREKTFFLTRDRAGEKPVYYGFVNGHFVFGSEVAVLKEYPGFRKHMEIDRTALQEFMRYGFIPAPLSIYEGIYKLLPGTLLTMKAPFQQFEITTYWSMAQAAEQGMQHPFSGSFQ
;
A
#
# COMPACT_ATOMS: atom_id res chain seq x y z
N ILE A 1 -7.60 -8.66 -6.08
CA ILE A 1 -8.26 -8.77 -4.76
C ILE A 1 -9.33 -9.85 -4.78
N TYR A 2 -9.62 -10.46 -3.60
CA TYR A 2 -10.52 -11.61 -3.53
C TYR A 2 -12.01 -11.24 -3.56
N ASN A 3 -12.35 -10.03 -3.15
CA ASN A 3 -13.73 -9.59 -3.01
C ASN A 3 -14.12 -8.48 -4.01
N ALA A 4 -13.55 -8.50 -5.21
CA ALA A 4 -13.84 -7.52 -6.25
C ALA A 4 -15.34 -7.48 -6.60
N ALA A 5 -16.02 -8.63 -6.69
CA ALA A 5 -17.46 -8.68 -6.96
C ALA A 5 -18.29 -7.93 -5.92
N GLN A 6 -17.99 -8.12 -4.62
CA GLN A 6 -18.69 -7.42 -3.54
C GLN A 6 -18.45 -5.90 -3.56
N ILE A 7 -17.24 -5.47 -3.93
CA ILE A 7 -16.94 -4.04 -4.08
C ILE A 7 -17.70 -3.47 -5.27
N ARG A 8 -17.72 -4.19 -6.39
CA ARG A 8 -18.49 -3.81 -7.60
C ARG A 8 -19.98 -3.61 -7.28
N GLU A 9 -20.60 -4.51 -6.54
CA GLU A 9 -21.99 -4.37 -6.10
C GLU A 9 -22.22 -3.10 -5.28
N LYS A 10 -21.29 -2.77 -4.37
CA LYS A 10 -21.37 -1.54 -3.58
C LYS A 10 -21.21 -0.28 -4.41
N VAL A 11 -20.33 -0.30 -5.40
CA VAL A 11 -20.17 0.81 -6.36
C VAL A 11 -21.46 1.03 -7.14
N LEU A 12 -22.06 -0.04 -7.67
CA LEU A 12 -23.32 0.02 -8.42
C LEU A 12 -24.52 0.41 -7.56
N ALA A 13 -24.49 0.13 -6.25
CA ALA A 13 -25.54 0.58 -5.34
C ALA A 13 -25.50 2.12 -5.14
N VAL A 14 -24.34 2.76 -5.27
CA VAL A 14 -24.19 4.23 -5.17
C VAL A 14 -24.36 4.89 -6.53
N GLU A 15 -23.79 4.29 -7.58
CA GLU A 15 -23.82 4.81 -8.97
C GLU A 15 -24.39 3.74 -9.93
N PRO A 16 -25.72 3.57 -9.97
CA PRO A 16 -26.36 2.50 -10.77
C PRO A 16 -26.13 2.63 -12.27
N GLN A 17 -25.79 3.80 -12.76
CA GLN A 17 -25.54 4.07 -14.19
C GLN A 17 -24.10 3.78 -14.61
N LEU A 18 -23.22 3.45 -13.68
CA LEU A 18 -21.83 3.13 -13.99
C LEU A 18 -21.74 1.83 -14.79
N HIS A 19 -21.02 1.90 -15.92
CA HIS A 19 -20.80 0.74 -16.78
C HIS A 19 -19.33 0.34 -16.73
N PHE A 20 -19.05 -0.83 -16.13
CA PHE A 20 -17.73 -1.44 -16.19
C PHE A 20 -17.43 -1.95 -17.60
N ARG A 21 -16.23 -1.69 -18.09
CA ARG A 21 -15.79 -2.11 -19.44
C ARG A 21 -15.29 -3.56 -19.46
N GLY A 22 -14.81 -4.03 -18.33
CA GLY A 22 -14.21 -5.36 -18.18
C GLY A 22 -14.59 -6.06 -16.89
N THR A 23 -13.83 -7.10 -16.61
CA THR A 23 -13.96 -7.94 -15.40
C THR A 23 -12.77 -7.83 -14.44
N SER A 24 -11.82 -6.94 -14.74
CA SER A 24 -10.59 -6.76 -13.95
C SER A 24 -10.92 -6.17 -12.58
N ASP A 25 -10.28 -6.71 -11.54
CA ASP A 25 -10.33 -6.14 -10.20
C ASP A 25 -9.66 -4.75 -10.13
N THR A 26 -8.71 -4.47 -11.00
CA THR A 26 -8.08 -3.14 -11.13
C THR A 26 -9.10 -2.06 -11.51
N GLU A 27 -9.98 -2.36 -12.47
CA GLU A 27 -11.05 -1.44 -12.85
C GLU A 27 -12.04 -1.24 -11.68
N VAL A 28 -12.43 -2.33 -11.02
CA VAL A 28 -13.32 -2.25 -9.86
C VAL A 28 -12.73 -1.40 -8.73
N ILE A 29 -11.44 -1.54 -8.46
CA ILE A 29 -10.75 -0.73 -7.45
C ILE A 29 -10.72 0.75 -7.86
N LEU A 30 -10.42 1.03 -9.12
CA LEU A 30 -10.35 2.41 -9.63
C LEU A 30 -11.70 3.11 -9.51
N GLU A 31 -12.77 2.47 -9.97
CA GLU A 31 -14.14 3.00 -9.86
C GLU A 31 -14.58 3.13 -8.39
N ALA A 32 -14.19 2.18 -7.55
CA ALA A 32 -14.47 2.27 -6.13
C ALA A 32 -13.75 3.45 -5.45
N PHE A 33 -12.54 3.78 -5.86
CA PHE A 33 -11.84 4.97 -5.36
C PHE A 33 -12.55 6.27 -5.76
N GLU A 34 -13.09 6.34 -6.97
CA GLU A 34 -13.83 7.52 -7.46
C GLU A 34 -15.19 7.64 -6.77
N VAL A 35 -15.96 6.55 -6.65
CA VAL A 35 -17.36 6.56 -6.18
C VAL A 35 -17.46 6.53 -4.66
N LEU A 36 -16.68 5.68 -4.00
CA LEU A 36 -16.75 5.44 -2.54
C LEU A 36 -15.66 6.19 -1.77
N GLY A 37 -14.66 6.66 -2.47
CA GLY A 37 -13.48 7.28 -1.87
C GLY A 37 -12.41 6.28 -1.43
N LEU A 38 -11.17 6.78 -1.33
CA LEU A 38 -9.98 5.98 -1.10
C LEU A 38 -10.03 5.21 0.24
N GLN A 39 -10.35 5.90 1.32
CA GLN A 39 -10.30 5.32 2.67
C GLN A 39 -11.33 4.20 2.85
N GLN A 40 -12.55 4.43 2.38
CA GLN A 40 -13.61 3.43 2.45
C GLN A 40 -13.28 2.21 1.60
N THR A 41 -12.78 2.42 0.40
CA THR A 41 -12.39 1.33 -0.50
C THR A 41 -11.28 0.49 0.12
N LEU A 42 -10.20 1.10 0.63
CA LEU A 42 -9.10 0.39 1.30
C LEU A 42 -9.60 -0.44 2.49
N SER A 43 -10.52 0.10 3.28
CA SER A 43 -11.11 -0.62 4.42
C SER A 43 -11.91 -1.87 4.01
N MET A 44 -12.47 -1.88 2.81
CA MET A 44 -13.24 -3.00 2.28
C MET A 44 -12.40 -4.05 1.53
N MET A 45 -11.26 -3.63 0.94
CA MET A 45 -10.43 -4.53 0.14
C MET A 45 -9.92 -5.70 0.95
N LYS A 46 -10.07 -6.92 0.39
CA LYS A 46 -9.56 -8.18 0.96
C LYS A 46 -8.67 -8.86 -0.08
N GLY A 47 -7.47 -9.26 0.34
CA GLY A 47 -6.54 -9.98 -0.52
C GLY A 47 -5.16 -9.35 -0.54
N MET A 48 -4.36 -9.79 -1.49
CA MET A 48 -2.97 -9.39 -1.68
C MET A 48 -2.90 -8.29 -2.73
N PHE A 49 -2.42 -7.12 -2.36
CA PHE A 49 -2.29 -6.00 -3.29
C PHE A 49 -1.18 -5.03 -2.92
N ALA A 50 -0.65 -4.40 -3.94
CA ALA A 50 0.11 -3.16 -3.87
C ALA A 50 -0.47 -2.23 -4.94
N VAL A 51 -0.87 -1.03 -4.55
CA VAL A 51 -1.52 -0.08 -5.46
C VAL A 51 -0.77 1.23 -5.44
N ALA A 52 -0.43 1.72 -6.63
CA ALA A 52 0.02 3.08 -6.87
C ALA A 52 -1.08 3.80 -7.67
N LEU A 53 -1.61 4.88 -7.13
CA LEU A 53 -2.67 5.67 -7.73
C LEU A 53 -2.24 7.13 -7.84
N TYR A 54 -2.51 7.75 -8.97
CA TYR A 54 -2.32 9.18 -9.16
C TYR A 54 -3.63 9.88 -9.48
N ASP A 55 -4.08 10.72 -8.55
CA ASP A 55 -5.21 11.61 -8.77
C ASP A 55 -4.74 12.85 -9.55
N ARG A 56 -5.21 12.96 -10.79
CA ARG A 56 -4.84 14.06 -11.70
C ARG A 56 -5.52 15.39 -11.35
N ARG A 57 -6.69 15.35 -10.69
CA ARG A 57 -7.44 16.55 -10.28
C ARG A 57 -6.76 17.19 -9.07
N GLU A 58 -6.52 16.38 -8.04
CA GLU A 58 -5.89 16.83 -6.80
C GLU A 58 -4.36 16.87 -6.86
N LYS A 59 -3.76 16.40 -7.97
CA LYS A 59 -2.31 16.24 -8.15
C LYS A 59 -1.67 15.51 -6.97
N THR A 60 -2.34 14.44 -6.53
CA THR A 60 -1.96 13.66 -5.36
C THR A 60 -1.61 12.24 -5.77
N PHE A 61 -0.49 11.76 -5.30
CA PHE A 61 -0.03 10.39 -5.48
C PHE A 61 -0.28 9.59 -4.20
N PHE A 62 -0.78 8.38 -4.36
CA PHE A 62 -1.04 7.43 -3.29
C PHE A 62 -0.29 6.14 -3.56
N LEU A 63 0.31 5.58 -2.51
CA LEU A 63 0.95 4.28 -2.54
C LEU A 63 0.50 3.48 -1.33
N THR A 64 -0.04 2.30 -1.55
CA THR A 64 -0.59 1.48 -0.48
C THR A 64 -0.25 0.01 -0.63
N ARG A 65 -0.33 -0.73 0.47
CA ARG A 65 -0.01 -2.14 0.56
C ARG A 65 -1.06 -2.85 1.40
N ASP A 66 -1.33 -4.11 1.08
CA ASP A 66 -2.30 -4.93 1.76
C ASP A 66 -2.03 -5.09 3.28
N ARG A 67 -3.06 -5.55 3.99
CA ARG A 67 -3.09 -5.64 5.47
C ARG A 67 -2.00 -6.53 6.04
N ALA A 68 -1.70 -7.65 5.38
CA ALA A 68 -0.70 -8.62 5.82
C ALA A 68 0.71 -8.31 5.27
N GLY A 69 0.80 -7.41 4.27
CA GLY A 69 2.03 -7.09 3.60
C GLY A 69 2.52 -8.20 2.67
N GLU A 70 1.59 -8.94 2.08
CA GLU A 70 1.89 -10.03 1.15
C GLU A 70 2.60 -9.51 -0.12
N LYS A 71 2.16 -8.37 -0.64
CA LYS A 71 2.84 -7.73 -1.76
C LYS A 71 3.87 -6.74 -1.26
N PRO A 72 5.16 -6.91 -1.61
CA PRO A 72 6.20 -5.97 -1.20
C PRO A 72 6.04 -4.62 -1.91
N VAL A 73 6.38 -3.55 -1.20
CA VAL A 73 6.50 -2.20 -1.75
C VAL A 73 7.70 -1.52 -1.12
N TYR A 74 8.64 -1.12 -1.96
CA TYR A 74 9.78 -0.28 -1.59
C TYR A 74 9.57 1.13 -2.11
N TYR A 75 10.03 2.12 -1.36
CA TYR A 75 9.92 3.53 -1.75
C TYR A 75 11.03 4.35 -1.11
N GLY A 76 11.30 5.52 -1.68
CA GLY A 76 12.26 6.48 -1.14
C GLY A 76 12.60 7.57 -2.14
N PHE A 77 13.65 8.32 -1.83
CA PHE A 77 14.17 9.35 -2.73
C PHE A 77 15.55 8.98 -3.23
N VAL A 78 15.76 9.10 -4.52
CA VAL A 78 17.05 8.94 -5.19
C VAL A 78 17.35 10.22 -5.95
N ASN A 79 18.41 10.93 -5.55
CA ASN A 79 18.78 12.20 -6.16
C ASN A 79 17.60 13.20 -6.28
N GLY A 80 16.80 13.31 -5.21
CA GLY A 80 15.65 14.21 -5.14
C GLY A 80 14.38 13.72 -5.88
N HIS A 81 14.43 12.55 -6.52
CA HIS A 81 13.27 11.96 -7.19
C HIS A 81 12.67 10.83 -6.36
N PHE A 82 11.36 10.87 -6.19
CA PHE A 82 10.64 9.80 -5.53
C PHE A 82 10.59 8.56 -6.42
N VAL A 83 11.04 7.42 -5.88
CA VAL A 83 11.05 6.13 -6.56
C VAL A 83 10.28 5.11 -5.75
N PHE A 84 9.60 4.19 -6.41
CA PHE A 84 8.91 3.09 -5.76
C PHE A 84 8.88 1.85 -6.66
N GLY A 85 8.68 0.69 -6.06
CA GLY A 85 8.60 -0.58 -6.80
C GLY A 85 8.38 -1.76 -5.86
N SER A 86 8.05 -2.90 -6.42
CA SER A 86 7.86 -4.15 -5.66
C SER A 86 9.17 -4.79 -5.21
N GLU A 87 10.27 -4.48 -5.88
CA GLU A 87 11.59 -5.05 -5.58
C GLU A 87 12.67 -3.96 -5.60
N VAL A 88 13.63 -4.08 -4.71
CA VAL A 88 14.80 -3.17 -4.68
C VAL A 88 15.62 -3.29 -5.98
N ALA A 89 15.65 -4.46 -6.61
CA ALA A 89 16.32 -4.66 -7.87
C ALA A 89 15.81 -3.72 -8.97
N VAL A 90 14.50 -3.50 -9.03
CA VAL A 90 13.87 -2.57 -9.98
C VAL A 90 14.31 -1.12 -9.72
N LEU A 91 14.42 -0.72 -8.46
CA LEU A 91 14.85 0.63 -8.11
C LEU A 91 16.29 0.90 -8.53
N LYS A 92 17.14 -0.13 -8.60
CA LYS A 92 18.54 0.00 -9.06
C LYS A 92 18.69 0.39 -10.53
N GLU A 93 17.66 0.16 -11.32
CA GLU A 93 17.62 0.55 -12.73
C GLU A 93 17.35 2.06 -12.91
N TYR A 94 16.91 2.74 -11.85
CA TYR A 94 16.74 4.19 -11.91
C TYR A 94 18.10 4.89 -12.08
N PRO A 95 18.25 5.81 -13.05
CA PRO A 95 19.50 6.50 -13.31
C PRO A 95 20.01 7.22 -12.06
N GLY A 96 21.27 6.96 -11.71
CA GLY A 96 21.90 7.56 -10.53
C GLY A 96 21.74 6.76 -9.23
N PHE A 97 20.90 5.73 -9.17
CA PHE A 97 20.71 4.92 -7.94
C PHE A 97 22.08 4.47 -7.38
N ARG A 98 22.91 3.83 -8.19
CA ARG A 98 24.21 3.29 -7.76
C ARG A 98 25.21 4.32 -7.25
N LYS A 99 25.07 5.59 -7.66
CA LYS A 99 25.95 6.67 -7.22
C LYS A 99 25.55 7.30 -5.90
N HIS A 100 24.27 7.16 -5.51
CA HIS A 100 23.68 7.88 -4.39
C HIS A 100 23.21 6.97 -3.25
N MET A 101 23.21 5.63 -3.46
CA MET A 101 22.74 4.68 -2.47
C MET A 101 23.91 4.03 -1.73
N GLU A 102 23.92 4.24 -0.43
CA GLU A 102 24.83 3.57 0.50
C GLU A 102 24.12 2.40 1.21
N ILE A 103 24.91 1.45 1.69
CA ILE A 103 24.38 0.33 2.48
C ILE A 103 23.99 0.85 3.85
N ASP A 104 22.74 0.64 4.23
CA ASP A 104 22.26 0.89 5.60
C ASP A 104 22.88 -0.14 6.56
N ARG A 105 23.77 0.34 7.44
CA ARG A 105 24.47 -0.51 8.41
C ARG A 105 23.53 -1.12 9.44
N THR A 106 22.45 -0.41 9.81
CA THR A 106 21.43 -0.92 10.72
C THR A 106 20.67 -2.06 10.06
N ALA A 107 20.27 -1.88 8.80
CA ALA A 107 19.62 -2.94 8.03
C ALA A 107 20.52 -4.17 7.84
N LEU A 108 21.82 -3.95 7.59
CA LEU A 108 22.80 -5.05 7.52
C LEU A 108 22.94 -5.78 8.86
N GLN A 109 22.96 -5.06 9.96
CA GLN A 109 23.03 -5.63 11.32
C GLN A 109 21.79 -6.48 11.61
N GLU A 110 20.59 -5.99 11.28
CA GLU A 110 19.35 -6.74 11.42
C GLU A 110 19.32 -7.99 10.52
N PHE A 111 19.83 -7.88 9.30
CA PHE A 111 19.99 -9.05 8.43
C PHE A 111 20.90 -10.13 9.03
N MET A 112 22.05 -9.74 9.58
CA MET A 112 22.97 -10.69 10.24
C MET A 112 22.35 -11.34 11.47
N ARG A 113 21.44 -10.65 12.15
CA ARG A 113 20.77 -11.13 13.36
C ARG A 113 19.60 -12.07 13.07
N TYR A 114 18.78 -11.74 12.07
CA TYR A 114 17.49 -12.42 11.83
C TYR A 114 17.44 -13.21 10.52
N GLY A 115 18.43 -13.07 9.63
CA GLY A 115 18.41 -13.66 8.29
C GLY A 115 17.51 -12.92 7.31
N PHE A 116 16.90 -11.81 7.72
CA PHE A 116 16.11 -10.92 6.87
C PHE A 116 16.16 -9.47 7.39
N ILE A 117 15.80 -8.52 6.56
CA ILE A 117 15.71 -7.11 6.96
C ILE A 117 14.25 -6.79 7.28
N PRO A 118 13.92 -6.47 8.56
CA PRO A 118 12.55 -6.14 8.94
C PRO A 118 12.09 -4.81 8.34
N ALA A 119 10.80 -4.68 8.07
CA ALA A 119 10.22 -3.38 7.70
C ALA A 119 10.27 -2.42 8.92
N PRO A 120 10.44 -1.12 8.72
CA PRO A 120 10.46 -0.42 7.43
C PRO A 120 11.82 -0.40 6.73
N LEU A 121 12.87 -1.02 7.28
CA LEU A 121 14.22 -0.95 6.73
C LEU A 121 14.34 -1.64 5.36
N SER A 122 15.24 -1.15 4.55
CA SER A 122 15.78 -1.85 3.37
C SER A 122 17.30 -1.86 3.45
N ILE A 123 17.97 -2.59 2.55
CA ILE A 123 19.43 -2.67 2.54
C ILE A 123 20.12 -1.34 2.18
N TYR A 124 19.37 -0.37 1.61
CA TYR A 124 19.91 0.92 1.20
C TYR A 124 19.36 2.06 2.04
N GLU A 125 20.24 2.98 2.45
CA GLU A 125 19.84 4.21 3.12
C GLU A 125 18.85 5.02 2.26
N GLY A 126 17.84 5.60 2.90
CA GLY A 126 16.81 6.39 2.20
C GLY A 126 15.79 5.59 1.39
N ILE A 127 15.91 4.25 1.33
CA ILE A 127 14.92 3.36 0.75
C ILE A 127 14.25 2.56 1.86
N TYR A 128 12.93 2.53 1.85
CA TYR A 128 12.13 1.91 2.91
C TYR A 128 11.15 0.88 2.32
N LYS A 129 10.74 -0.05 3.16
CA LYS A 129 9.58 -0.93 2.90
C LYS A 129 8.34 -0.25 3.44
N LEU A 130 7.31 -0.12 2.62
CA LEU A 130 6.02 0.37 3.10
C LEU A 130 5.43 -0.65 4.09
N LEU A 131 4.99 -0.19 5.25
CA LEU A 131 4.42 -1.06 6.27
C LEU A 131 3.08 -1.65 5.82
N PRO A 132 2.72 -2.88 6.26
CA PRO A 132 1.41 -3.45 6.02
C PRO A 132 0.27 -2.55 6.50
N GLY A 133 -0.84 -2.52 5.77
CA GLY A 133 -2.02 -1.76 6.16
C GLY A 133 -1.83 -0.25 6.19
N THR A 134 -0.83 0.29 5.45
CA THR A 134 -0.55 1.72 5.40
C THR A 134 -0.79 2.32 4.03
N LEU A 135 -1.03 3.61 4.03
CA LEU A 135 -1.21 4.47 2.87
C LEU A 135 -0.20 5.60 2.94
N LEU A 136 0.66 5.70 1.95
CA LEU A 136 1.53 6.84 1.72
C LEU A 136 0.84 7.80 0.77
N THR A 137 0.82 9.08 1.15
CA THR A 137 0.22 10.17 0.38
C THR A 137 1.25 11.23 0.10
N MET A 138 1.35 11.67 -1.15
CA MET A 138 2.19 12.77 -1.59
C MET A 138 1.40 13.75 -2.43
N LYS A 139 1.49 15.04 -2.10
CA LYS A 139 0.94 16.12 -2.94
C LYS A 139 2.04 16.80 -3.74
N ALA A 140 1.69 17.34 -4.90
CA ALA A 140 2.62 18.17 -5.66
C ALA A 140 3.18 19.29 -4.75
N PRO A 141 4.48 19.58 -4.80
CA PRO A 141 5.49 19.17 -5.77
C PRO A 141 6.20 17.83 -5.47
N PHE A 142 5.62 16.91 -4.70
CA PHE A 142 6.11 15.55 -4.42
C PHE A 142 7.47 15.49 -3.71
N GLN A 143 7.70 16.42 -2.80
CA GLN A 143 8.94 16.51 -2.01
C GLN A 143 8.82 15.88 -0.63
N GLN A 144 7.60 15.71 -0.15
CA GLN A 144 7.28 15.15 1.16
C GLN A 144 6.10 14.18 1.04
N PHE A 145 6.07 13.21 1.93
CA PHE A 145 4.96 12.26 2.04
C PHE A 145 4.46 12.16 3.48
N GLU A 146 3.22 11.76 3.61
CA GLU A 146 2.59 11.37 4.85
C GLU A 146 2.24 9.89 4.80
N ILE A 147 2.39 9.16 5.90
CA ILE A 147 1.97 7.77 6.01
C ILE A 147 0.91 7.65 7.07
N THR A 148 -0.26 7.14 6.68
CA THR A 148 -1.38 6.85 7.57
C THR A 148 -1.65 5.35 7.61
N THR A 149 -2.10 4.84 8.75
CA THR A 149 -2.49 3.44 8.90
C THR A 149 -3.99 3.31 8.66
N TYR A 150 -4.40 2.54 7.64
CA TYR A 150 -5.80 2.26 7.38
C TYR A 150 -6.27 0.94 8.04
N TRP A 151 -5.34 0.08 8.44
CA TRP A 151 -5.59 -1.15 9.17
C TRP A 151 -4.37 -1.59 9.98
N SER A 152 -4.59 -2.14 11.18
CA SER A 152 -3.52 -2.78 11.95
C SER A 152 -4.04 -4.02 12.68
N MET A 153 -3.18 -5.03 12.83
CA MET A 153 -3.48 -6.25 13.57
C MET A 153 -3.81 -5.95 15.04
N ALA A 154 -3.09 -5.01 15.66
CA ALA A 154 -3.32 -4.63 17.05
C ALA A 154 -4.74 -4.07 17.26
N GLN A 155 -5.15 -3.13 16.41
CA GLN A 155 -6.52 -2.57 16.46
C GLN A 155 -7.59 -3.64 16.21
N ALA A 156 -7.34 -4.56 15.25
CA ALA A 156 -8.27 -5.65 14.99
C ALA A 156 -8.39 -6.61 16.19
N ALA A 157 -7.28 -6.91 16.86
CA ALA A 157 -7.28 -7.74 18.07
C ALA A 157 -8.00 -7.04 19.24
N GLU A 158 -7.76 -5.76 19.47
CA GLU A 158 -8.43 -4.98 20.50
C GLU A 158 -9.94 -4.94 20.28
N GLN A 159 -10.38 -4.70 19.04
CA GLN A 159 -11.81 -4.72 18.69
C GLN A 159 -12.43 -6.10 18.89
N GLY A 160 -11.71 -7.17 18.53
CA GLY A 160 -12.15 -8.53 18.76
C GLY A 160 -12.29 -8.90 20.24
N MET A 161 -11.40 -8.40 21.10
CA MET A 161 -11.50 -8.59 22.56
C MET A 161 -12.66 -7.80 23.17
N GLN A 162 -12.94 -6.61 22.66
CA GLN A 162 -14.08 -5.79 23.13
C GLN A 162 -15.44 -6.34 22.66
N HIS A 163 -15.46 -7.04 21.51
CA HIS A 163 -16.65 -7.64 20.93
C HIS A 163 -16.41 -9.12 20.63
N PRO A 164 -16.31 -9.98 21.67
CA PRO A 164 -16.03 -11.39 21.48
C PRO A 164 -17.16 -12.08 20.69
N PHE A 165 -16.77 -13.06 19.88
CA PHE A 165 -17.71 -13.85 19.12
C PHE A 165 -18.68 -14.58 20.05
N SER A 166 -19.98 -14.32 19.89
CA SER A 166 -21.05 -14.87 20.72
C SER A 166 -21.78 -16.06 20.07
N GLY A 167 -21.35 -16.49 18.88
CA GLY A 167 -21.95 -17.62 18.15
C GLY A 167 -21.37 -18.98 18.56
N SER A 168 -22.04 -20.06 18.19
CA SER A 168 -21.50 -21.41 18.30
C SER A 168 -20.57 -21.74 17.14
N PHE A 169 -19.47 -22.43 17.42
CA PHE A 169 -18.67 -23.08 16.37
C PHE A 169 -19.49 -24.25 15.81
N GLN A 170 -19.90 -24.18 14.54
CA GLN A 170 -20.41 -25.32 13.80
C GLN A 170 -19.30 -26.05 13.09
#